data_98c3aecd11ce648bf507da58db8a20e3
#
_entry.id   98c3aecd11ce648bf507da58db8a20e3
#
_cell.length_a   1.000
_cell.length_b   1.000
_cell.length_c   1.000
_cell.angle_alpha   90.00
_cell.angle_beta   90.00
_cell.angle_gamma   90.00
#
_symmetry.space_group_name_H-M   'P 1'
#
loop_
_entity.id
_entity.type
_entity.pdbx_description
1 polymer ?
#
loop_
_entity_poly.entity_id
_entity_poly.type
_entity_poly.pdbx_seq_one_letter_code
_entity_poly.pdbx_strand_id
1 'polypeptide(L)'
;MRAFIAIDLPIEIRKKIKQIQKKLPEFIGKKTEINNLHLTLKFLGEIDKKKLTEIKKRLDEIKFNKFETEIDIVGVFSEEFIKIVWLHMTNCEELQKLIDEKLSGLFPKEERFMSHLTIGRVKYVKDKKSFLEKIRKIKIDEIKFVVNSFVLKKSLLTTNGPVYENLLEVKLEE
;
A
#
# COMPACT_ATOMS: atom_id res chain seq x y z
N MET A 1 -3.62 -16.86 -10.41
CA MET A 1 -2.63 -15.77 -10.26
C MET A 1 -2.93 -14.97 -9.02
N ARG A 2 -1.92 -14.52 -8.32
CA ARG A 2 -2.09 -13.69 -7.11
C ARG A 2 -2.30 -12.22 -7.52
N ALA A 3 -3.34 -11.59 -6.99
CA ALA A 3 -3.72 -10.23 -7.36
C ALA A 3 -4.11 -9.37 -6.15
N PHE A 4 -4.04 -8.05 -6.34
CA PHE A 4 -4.45 -7.05 -5.35
C PHE A 4 -4.78 -5.73 -6.03
N ILE A 5 -5.49 -4.86 -5.33
CA ILE A 5 -5.85 -3.51 -5.79
C ILE A 5 -5.06 -2.50 -4.98
N ALA A 6 -4.48 -1.51 -5.64
CA ALA A 6 -3.58 -0.55 -5.01
C ALA A 6 -3.67 0.85 -5.62
N ILE A 7 -3.15 1.82 -4.88
CA ILE A 7 -2.80 3.15 -5.36
C ILE A 7 -1.29 3.17 -5.61
N ASP A 8 -0.90 3.48 -6.84
CA ASP A 8 0.50 3.76 -7.18
C ASP A 8 0.87 5.19 -6.81
N LEU A 9 2.12 5.39 -6.47
CA LEU A 9 2.63 6.69 -6.05
C LEU A 9 3.36 7.39 -7.20
N PRO A 10 3.22 8.72 -7.36
CA PRO A 10 4.06 9.50 -8.25
C PRO A 10 5.56 9.33 -7.93
N ILE A 11 6.40 9.42 -8.95
CA ILE A 11 7.86 9.21 -8.77
C ILE A 11 8.48 10.19 -7.78
N GLU A 12 8.02 11.45 -7.75
CA GLU A 12 8.48 12.46 -6.80
C GLU A 12 8.17 12.07 -5.35
N ILE A 13 7.01 11.48 -5.13
CA ILE A 13 6.59 10.97 -3.81
C ILE A 13 7.42 9.75 -3.40
N ARG A 14 7.67 8.83 -4.33
CA ARG A 14 8.54 7.67 -4.09
C ARG A 14 9.95 8.09 -3.68
N LYS A 15 10.50 9.13 -4.30
CA LYS A 15 11.82 9.70 -3.95
C LYS A 15 11.82 10.29 -2.54
N LYS A 16 10.76 10.99 -2.15
CA LYS A 16 10.60 11.51 -0.78
C LYS A 16 10.51 10.37 0.25
N ILE A 17 9.78 9.30 -0.06
CA ILE A 17 9.69 8.11 0.79
C ILE A 17 11.05 7.43 0.94
N LYS A 18 11.84 7.37 -0.12
CA LYS A 18 13.21 6.84 -0.04
C LYS A 18 14.07 7.62 0.97
N GLN A 19 13.91 8.94 1.06
CA GLN A 19 14.60 9.74 2.08
C GLN A 19 14.11 9.39 3.51
N ILE A 20 12.82 9.11 3.69
CA ILE A 20 12.29 8.62 4.96
C ILE A 20 12.89 7.25 5.30
N GLN A 21 12.97 6.35 4.33
CA GLN A 21 13.58 5.02 4.53
C GLN A 21 15.04 5.11 4.99
N LYS A 22 15.79 6.11 4.56
CA LYS A 22 17.17 6.37 5.02
C LYS A 22 17.24 6.78 6.49
N LYS A 23 16.18 7.36 7.04
CA LYS A 23 16.08 7.76 8.45
C LYS A 23 15.66 6.61 9.38
N LEU A 24 15.24 5.46 8.83
CA LEU A 24 14.86 4.31 9.64
C LEU A 24 16.06 3.82 10.48
N PRO A 25 15.83 3.46 11.75
CA PRO A 25 16.85 2.81 12.54
C PRO A 25 17.24 1.46 11.94
N GLU A 26 18.43 0.99 12.29
CA GLU A 26 18.97 -0.26 11.76
C GLU A 26 18.10 -1.46 12.15
N PHE A 27 17.88 -2.35 11.20
CA PHE A 27 17.22 -3.64 11.39
C PHE A 27 17.72 -4.66 10.38
N ILE A 28 17.57 -5.95 10.70
CA ILE A 28 17.75 -7.03 9.75
C ILE A 28 16.43 -7.25 9.02
N GLY A 29 16.45 -7.20 7.71
CA GLY A 29 15.27 -7.30 6.86
C GLY A 29 15.47 -6.62 5.52
N LYS A 30 14.39 -6.14 4.92
CA LYS A 30 14.44 -5.50 3.61
C LYS A 30 13.59 -4.22 3.58
N LYS A 31 14.15 -3.12 3.14
CA LYS A 31 13.39 -1.93 2.77
C LYS A 31 12.66 -2.17 1.45
N THR A 32 11.43 -1.67 1.34
CA THR A 32 10.66 -1.77 0.10
C THR A 32 11.37 -1.03 -1.02
N GLU A 33 11.54 -1.68 -2.16
CA GLU A 33 12.15 -1.05 -3.32
C GLU A 33 11.27 0.07 -3.87
N ILE A 34 11.89 1.12 -4.36
CA ILE A 34 11.20 2.34 -4.80
C ILE A 34 10.10 2.06 -5.84
N ASN A 35 10.36 1.12 -6.76
CA ASN A 35 9.39 0.75 -7.80
C ASN A 35 8.22 -0.09 -7.28
N ASN A 36 8.34 -0.64 -6.07
CA ASN A 36 7.32 -1.47 -5.42
C ASN A 36 6.52 -0.71 -4.35
N LEU A 37 6.80 0.57 -4.15
CA LEU A 37 6.05 1.40 -3.21
C LEU A 37 4.61 1.64 -3.71
N HIS A 38 3.63 1.19 -2.94
CA HIS A 38 2.21 1.35 -3.23
C HIS A 38 1.38 1.26 -1.96
N LEU A 39 0.16 1.78 -2.00
CA LEU A 39 -0.83 1.54 -0.95
C LEU A 39 -1.77 0.43 -1.41
N THR A 40 -1.84 -0.67 -0.69
CA THR A 40 -2.81 -1.73 -0.98
C THR A 40 -4.20 -1.33 -0.45
N LEU A 41 -5.19 -1.32 -1.33
CA LEU A 41 -6.60 -1.10 -0.99
C LEU A 41 -7.31 -2.41 -0.66
N LYS A 42 -6.99 -3.48 -1.39
CA LYS A 42 -7.60 -4.80 -1.17
C LYS A 42 -6.73 -5.92 -1.72
N PHE A 43 -6.47 -6.92 -0.88
CA PHE A 43 -5.88 -8.19 -1.34
C PHE A 43 -6.97 -9.10 -1.89
N LEU A 44 -6.74 -9.68 -3.07
CA LEU A 44 -7.67 -10.60 -3.71
C LEU A 44 -7.22 -12.06 -3.61
N GLY A 45 -5.94 -12.27 -3.28
CA GLY A 45 -5.35 -13.62 -3.21
C GLY A 45 -5.24 -14.28 -4.59
N GLU A 46 -5.37 -15.59 -4.63
CA GLU A 46 -5.33 -16.35 -5.88
C GLU A 46 -6.67 -16.23 -6.63
N ILE A 47 -6.60 -15.80 -7.88
CA ILE A 47 -7.76 -15.67 -8.77
C ILE A 47 -7.51 -16.39 -10.10
N ASP A 48 -8.57 -16.93 -10.68
CA ASP A 48 -8.57 -17.52 -12.02
C ASP A 48 -8.95 -16.48 -13.10
N LYS A 49 -8.91 -16.89 -14.37
CA LYS A 49 -9.23 -16.01 -15.49
C LYS A 49 -10.67 -15.52 -15.51
N LYS A 50 -11.64 -16.37 -15.11
CA LYS A 50 -13.05 -16.02 -15.07
C LYS A 50 -13.31 -14.94 -14.00
N LYS A 51 -12.75 -15.14 -12.82
CA LYS A 51 -12.82 -14.17 -11.71
C LYS A 51 -12.16 -12.85 -12.08
N LEU A 52 -11.01 -12.89 -12.77
CA LEU A 52 -10.32 -11.70 -13.25
C LEU A 52 -11.20 -10.86 -14.19
N THR A 53 -11.90 -11.49 -15.13
CA THR A 53 -12.81 -10.79 -16.05
C THR A 53 -13.93 -10.09 -15.31
N GLU A 54 -14.55 -10.75 -14.34
CA GLU A 54 -15.62 -10.17 -13.53
C GLU A 54 -15.10 -9.01 -12.65
N ILE A 55 -13.93 -9.18 -12.05
CA ILE A 55 -13.27 -8.11 -11.26
C ILE A 55 -13.05 -6.88 -12.12
N LYS A 56 -12.43 -7.03 -13.30
CA LYS A 56 -12.16 -5.91 -14.20
C LYS A 56 -13.43 -5.16 -14.57
N LYS A 57 -14.50 -5.88 -14.92
CA LYS A 57 -15.80 -5.29 -15.25
C LYS A 57 -16.34 -4.44 -14.11
N ARG A 58 -16.35 -4.98 -12.88
CA ARG A 58 -16.88 -4.27 -11.71
C ARG A 58 -16.03 -3.06 -11.31
N LEU A 59 -14.71 -3.17 -11.42
CA LEU A 59 -13.82 -2.04 -11.11
C LEU A 59 -13.95 -0.91 -12.12
N ASP A 60 -14.14 -1.24 -13.40
CA ASP A 60 -14.30 -0.26 -14.48
C ASP A 60 -15.60 0.56 -14.37
N GLU A 61 -16.61 0.03 -13.66
CA GLU A 61 -17.86 0.73 -13.34
C GLU A 61 -17.74 1.72 -12.18
N ILE A 62 -16.61 1.75 -11.47
CA ILE A 62 -16.43 2.64 -10.31
C ILE A 62 -16.33 4.10 -10.77
N LYS A 63 -17.18 4.94 -10.20
CA LYS A 63 -17.14 6.39 -10.33
C LYS A 63 -16.75 6.98 -8.98
N PHE A 64 -15.61 7.63 -8.93
CA PHE A 64 -15.07 8.26 -7.73
C PHE A 64 -14.20 9.45 -8.12
N ASN A 65 -14.27 10.53 -7.37
CA ASN A 65 -13.51 11.74 -7.67
C ASN A 65 -12.06 11.60 -7.22
N LYS A 66 -11.17 12.28 -7.93
CA LYS A 66 -9.80 12.52 -7.48
C LYS A 66 -9.82 13.13 -6.09
N PHE A 67 -8.83 12.79 -5.27
CA PHE A 67 -8.72 13.33 -3.92
C PHE A 67 -7.26 13.54 -3.52
N GLU A 68 -7.05 14.48 -2.62
CA GLU A 68 -5.74 14.70 -2.01
C GLU A 68 -5.51 13.73 -0.86
N THR A 69 -4.31 13.17 -0.80
CA THR A 69 -3.82 12.38 0.32
C THR A 69 -2.55 12.99 0.89
N GLU A 70 -2.32 12.75 2.17
CA GLU A 70 -1.12 13.16 2.89
C GLU A 70 -0.46 11.95 3.55
N ILE A 71 0.86 11.90 3.48
CA ILE A 71 1.65 10.94 4.26
C ILE A 71 2.06 11.64 5.55
N ASP A 72 1.56 11.17 6.69
CA ASP A 72 1.62 11.90 7.96
C ASP A 72 2.35 11.17 9.10
N ILE A 73 2.33 9.85 9.15
CA ILE A 73 2.84 9.06 10.28
C ILE A 73 3.68 7.88 9.81
N VAL A 74 4.80 7.63 10.50
CA VAL A 74 5.56 6.38 10.45
C VAL A 74 5.14 5.51 11.63
N GLY A 75 4.91 4.23 11.41
CA GLY A 75 4.53 3.34 12.48
C GLY A 75 4.81 1.86 12.21
N VAL A 76 4.44 1.05 13.20
CA VAL A 76 4.47 -0.41 13.16
C VAL A 76 3.13 -0.95 13.64
N PHE A 77 2.71 -2.13 13.19
CA PHE A 77 1.43 -2.71 13.62
C PHE A 77 1.50 -3.29 15.03
N SER A 78 2.63 -3.88 15.40
CA SER A 78 2.84 -4.48 16.71
C SER A 78 4.20 -4.07 17.27
N GLU A 79 4.20 -3.48 18.46
CA GLU A 79 5.43 -3.13 19.17
C GLU A 79 6.14 -4.36 19.74
N GLU A 80 5.38 -5.41 20.03
CA GLU A 80 5.91 -6.67 20.54
C GLU A 80 6.56 -7.50 19.41
N PHE A 81 5.92 -7.56 18.24
CA PHE A 81 6.39 -8.28 17.06
C PHE A 81 6.55 -7.33 15.88
N ILE A 82 7.69 -6.66 15.81
CA ILE A 82 7.98 -5.70 14.74
C ILE A 82 8.30 -6.46 13.46
N LYS A 83 7.36 -6.49 12.51
CA LYS A 83 7.51 -7.15 11.21
C LYS A 83 7.40 -6.19 10.03
N ILE A 84 6.61 -5.14 10.16
CA ILE A 84 6.35 -4.19 9.08
C ILE A 84 6.49 -2.78 9.64
N VAL A 85 7.27 -1.95 8.95
CA VAL A 85 7.28 -0.50 9.11
C VAL A 85 6.50 0.11 7.97
N TRP A 86 5.56 0.98 8.28
CA TRP A 86 4.65 1.58 7.32
C TRP A 86 4.54 3.09 7.46
N LEU A 87 4.04 3.72 6.40
CA LEU A 87 3.58 5.09 6.38
C LEU A 87 2.06 5.11 6.27
N HIS A 88 1.41 5.99 7.01
CA HIS A 88 -0.02 6.23 6.89
C HIS A 88 -0.31 7.22 5.75
N MET A 89 -1.34 6.93 4.97
CA MET A 89 -1.89 7.82 3.93
C MET A 89 -3.33 8.18 4.27
N THR A 90 -3.64 9.47 4.28
CA THR A 90 -4.97 9.98 4.61
C THR A 90 -5.97 9.83 3.46
N ASN A 91 -7.26 9.87 3.77
CA ASN A 91 -8.38 9.97 2.82
C ASN A 91 -8.57 8.77 1.86
N CYS A 92 -7.96 7.62 2.12
CA CYS A 92 -8.08 6.44 1.25
C CYS A 92 -9.25 5.52 1.59
N GLU A 93 -9.90 5.72 2.73
CA GLU A 93 -10.92 4.83 3.30
C GLU A 93 -12.20 4.76 2.45
N GLU A 94 -12.65 5.90 1.93
CA GLU A 94 -13.88 5.98 1.12
C GLU A 94 -13.73 5.23 -0.21
N LEU A 95 -12.59 5.37 -0.89
CA LEU A 95 -12.29 4.61 -2.11
C LEU A 95 -12.19 3.11 -1.80
N GLN A 96 -11.52 2.74 -0.73
CA GLN A 96 -11.39 1.34 -0.30
C GLN A 96 -12.76 0.73 -0.02
N LYS A 97 -13.63 1.44 0.68
CA LYS A 97 -15.00 1.00 1.00
C LYS A 97 -15.82 0.78 -0.27
N LEU A 98 -15.74 1.69 -1.22
CA LEU A 98 -16.44 1.56 -2.51
C LEU A 98 -15.95 0.34 -3.30
N ILE A 99 -14.65 0.08 -3.30
CA ILE A 99 -14.06 -1.11 -3.93
C ILE A 99 -14.60 -2.39 -3.25
N ASP A 100 -14.64 -2.42 -1.93
CA ASP A 100 -15.20 -3.54 -1.16
C ASP A 100 -16.68 -3.80 -1.52
N GLU A 101 -17.48 -2.76 -1.60
CA GLU A 101 -18.90 -2.84 -1.99
C GLU A 101 -19.06 -3.37 -3.41
N LYS A 102 -18.28 -2.87 -4.36
CA LYS A 102 -18.31 -3.33 -5.76
C LYS A 102 -17.89 -4.79 -5.92
N LEU A 103 -17.00 -5.27 -5.10
CA LEU A 103 -16.53 -6.66 -5.13
C LEU A 103 -17.31 -7.59 -4.17
N SER A 104 -18.37 -7.10 -3.56
CA SER A 104 -19.25 -7.90 -2.71
C SER A 104 -19.77 -9.15 -3.45
N GLY A 105 -19.81 -10.27 -2.75
CA GLY A 105 -20.17 -11.58 -3.32
C GLY A 105 -19.01 -12.29 -4.04
N LEU A 106 -17.94 -11.59 -4.43
CA LEU A 106 -16.71 -12.21 -4.95
C LEU A 106 -15.66 -12.39 -3.86
N PHE A 107 -15.60 -11.45 -2.94
CA PHE A 107 -14.63 -11.43 -1.83
C PHE A 107 -15.32 -11.01 -0.53
N PRO A 108 -14.78 -11.47 0.61
CA PRO A 108 -15.24 -10.98 1.91
C PRO A 108 -14.91 -9.50 2.06
N LYS A 109 -15.76 -8.80 2.83
CA LYS A 109 -15.53 -7.39 3.18
C LYS A 109 -14.30 -7.27 4.08
N GLU A 110 -13.54 -6.20 3.89
CA GLU A 110 -12.45 -5.84 4.79
C GLU A 110 -12.99 -5.19 6.07
N GLU A 111 -12.80 -5.85 7.21
CA GLU A 111 -13.36 -5.38 8.48
C GLU A 111 -12.49 -4.34 9.19
N ARG A 112 -11.17 -4.38 8.92
CA ARG A 112 -10.18 -3.56 9.61
C ARG A 112 -9.18 -2.94 8.65
N PHE A 113 -9.71 -2.21 7.67
CA PHE A 113 -8.83 -1.49 6.75
C PHE A 113 -8.05 -0.41 7.50
N MET A 114 -6.75 -0.43 7.35
CA MET A 114 -5.85 0.63 7.76
C MET A 114 -5.05 1.07 6.55
N SER A 115 -5.17 2.34 6.20
CA SER A 115 -4.45 2.94 5.07
C SER A 115 -2.96 3.01 5.39
N HIS A 116 -2.17 2.07 4.88
CA HIS A 116 -0.74 1.98 5.13
C HIS A 116 0.04 1.62 3.89
N LEU A 117 1.21 2.21 3.78
CA LEU A 117 2.21 1.97 2.75
C LEU A 117 3.41 1.29 3.40
N THR A 118 3.69 0.04 3.05
CA THR A 118 4.84 -0.69 3.60
C THR A 118 6.14 -0.12 3.06
N ILE A 119 7.02 0.31 3.96
CA ILE A 119 8.35 0.83 3.61
C ILE A 119 9.50 -0.07 4.07
N GLY A 120 9.23 -1.03 4.96
CA GLY A 120 10.22 -1.98 5.42
C GLY A 120 9.59 -3.25 5.96
N ARG A 121 10.24 -4.39 5.71
CA ARG A 121 9.91 -5.70 6.27
C ARG A 121 11.04 -6.13 7.18
N VAL A 122 10.73 -6.27 8.44
CA VAL A 122 11.68 -6.54 9.52
C VAL A 122 11.70 -8.03 9.82
N LYS A 123 12.89 -8.62 9.84
CA LYS A 123 13.14 -9.98 10.31
C LYS A 123 13.57 -9.97 11.78
N TYR A 124 14.43 -9.01 12.15
CA TYR A 124 14.99 -8.92 13.49
C TYR A 124 15.42 -7.49 13.83
N VAL A 125 15.21 -7.11 15.09
CA VAL A 125 15.64 -5.86 15.67
C VAL A 125 16.42 -6.19 16.95
N LYS A 126 17.65 -5.68 17.08
CA LYS A 126 18.52 -5.95 18.22
C LYS A 126 17.95 -5.38 19.53
N ASP A 127 17.46 -4.14 19.50
CA ASP A 127 16.88 -3.41 20.63
C ASP A 127 15.55 -2.79 20.21
N LYS A 128 14.46 -3.47 20.55
CA LYS A 128 13.09 -3.04 20.18
C LYS A 128 12.74 -1.67 20.78
N LYS A 129 13.09 -1.43 22.03
CA LYS A 129 12.78 -0.17 22.70
C LYS A 129 13.45 1.01 22.01
N SER A 130 14.75 0.90 21.75
CA SER A 130 15.52 1.91 21.01
C SER A 130 14.99 2.11 19.60
N PHE A 131 14.65 1.03 18.89
CA PHE A 131 14.08 1.06 17.56
C PHE A 131 12.77 1.86 17.53
N LEU A 132 11.84 1.55 18.44
CA LEU A 132 10.53 2.22 18.51
C LEU A 132 10.67 3.69 18.89
N GLU A 133 11.57 4.03 19.82
CA GLU A 133 11.85 5.43 20.17
C GLU A 133 12.36 6.22 18.96
N LYS A 134 13.26 5.64 18.17
CA LYS A 134 13.78 6.26 16.95
C LYS A 134 12.71 6.39 15.86
N ILE A 135 11.84 5.38 15.68
CA ILE A 135 10.69 5.45 14.76
C ILE A 135 9.78 6.63 15.14
N ARG A 136 9.43 6.79 16.41
CA ARG A 136 8.56 7.87 16.90
C ARG A 136 9.15 9.26 16.73
N LYS A 137 10.48 9.38 16.65
CA LYS A 137 11.19 10.65 16.44
C LYS A 137 11.32 11.04 14.96
N ILE A 138 11.00 10.16 14.03
CA ILE A 138 11.04 10.49 12.61
C ILE A 138 9.98 11.53 12.30
N LYS A 139 10.42 12.70 11.86
CA LYS A 139 9.55 13.76 11.36
C LYS A 139 9.39 13.60 9.86
N ILE A 140 8.16 13.66 9.41
CA ILE A 140 7.80 13.65 7.99
C ILE A 140 7.50 15.10 7.62
N ASP A 141 8.27 15.63 6.67
CA ASP A 141 7.92 16.89 6.02
C ASP A 141 6.60 16.72 5.26
N GLU A 142 5.89 17.80 5.02
CA GLU A 142 4.60 17.75 4.32
C GLU A 142 4.73 17.04 2.97
N ILE A 143 4.08 15.88 2.86
CA ILE A 143 4.02 15.07 1.63
C ILE A 143 2.56 14.91 1.26
N LYS A 144 2.11 15.71 0.28
CA LYS A 144 0.75 15.68 -0.25
C LYS A 144 0.78 15.42 -1.75
N PHE A 145 -0.21 14.71 -2.24
CA PHE A 145 -0.42 14.52 -3.67
C PHE A 145 -1.86 14.16 -3.97
N VAL A 146 -2.26 14.32 -5.23
CA VAL A 146 -3.60 13.96 -5.70
C VAL A 146 -3.57 12.52 -6.21
N VAL A 147 -4.49 11.70 -5.70
CA VAL A 147 -4.73 10.36 -6.21
C VAL A 147 -5.62 10.45 -7.45
N ASN A 148 -5.08 10.07 -8.60
CA ASN A 148 -5.72 10.17 -9.93
C ASN A 148 -6.29 8.85 -10.43
N SER A 149 -5.84 7.73 -9.87
CA SER A 149 -6.24 6.39 -10.32
C SER A 149 -5.97 5.36 -9.23
N PHE A 150 -6.57 4.20 -9.39
CA PHE A 150 -6.16 2.99 -8.70
C PHE A 150 -5.92 1.87 -9.72
N VAL A 151 -5.19 0.85 -9.32
CA VAL A 151 -4.74 -0.22 -10.23
C VAL A 151 -5.03 -1.60 -9.67
N LEU A 152 -5.46 -2.50 -10.55
CA LEU A 152 -5.46 -3.94 -10.29
C LEU A 152 -4.10 -4.49 -10.69
N LYS A 153 -3.40 -5.12 -9.76
CA LYS A 153 -2.05 -5.65 -9.97
C LYS A 153 -1.99 -7.16 -9.81
N LYS A 154 -1.16 -7.78 -10.61
CA LYS A 154 -0.70 -9.15 -10.44
C LYS A 154 0.63 -9.14 -9.71
N SER A 155 0.80 -10.05 -8.76
CA SER A 155 2.05 -10.26 -8.04
C SER A 155 2.74 -11.53 -8.52
N LEU A 156 3.99 -11.41 -8.94
CA LEU A 156 4.88 -12.52 -9.26
C LEU A 156 6.01 -12.53 -8.22
N LEU A 157 6.15 -13.64 -7.51
CA LEU A 157 7.28 -13.84 -6.60
C LEU A 157 8.49 -14.29 -7.39
N THR A 158 9.60 -13.57 -7.25
CA THR A 158 10.89 -13.92 -7.82
C THR A 158 11.92 -14.12 -6.70
N THR A 159 13.08 -14.66 -7.03
CA THR A 159 14.21 -14.82 -6.09
C THR A 159 14.69 -13.47 -5.53
N ASN A 160 14.50 -12.40 -6.28
CA ASN A 160 14.91 -11.04 -5.89
C ASN A 160 13.79 -10.22 -5.20
N GLY A 161 12.62 -10.83 -5.01
CA GLY A 161 11.45 -10.19 -4.42
C GLY A 161 10.25 -10.16 -5.36
N PRO A 162 9.14 -9.52 -4.95
CA PRO A 162 7.94 -9.45 -5.78
C PRO A 162 8.15 -8.51 -6.97
N VAL A 163 7.59 -8.91 -8.11
CA VAL A 163 7.43 -8.07 -9.30
C VAL A 163 5.94 -7.89 -9.56
N TYR A 164 5.51 -6.67 -9.80
CA TYR A 164 4.10 -6.33 -10.01
C TYR A 164 3.84 -5.94 -11.46
N GLU A 165 2.73 -6.42 -11.99
CA GLU A 165 2.23 -6.13 -13.33
C GLU A 165 0.83 -5.49 -13.21
N ASN A 166 0.61 -4.36 -13.89
CA ASN A 166 -0.69 -3.71 -13.93
C ASN A 166 -1.61 -4.44 -14.91
N LEU A 167 -2.75 -4.91 -14.40
CA LEU A 167 -3.78 -5.61 -15.20
C LEU A 167 -4.92 -4.69 -15.64
N LEU A 168 -5.18 -3.64 -14.87
CA LEU A 168 -6.18 -2.61 -15.14
C LEU A 168 -5.83 -1.35 -14.38
N GLU A 169 -5.94 -0.19 -15.01
CA GLU A 169 -5.91 1.11 -14.34
C GLU A 169 -7.28 1.78 -14.48
N VAL A 170 -7.86 2.19 -13.36
CA VAL A 170 -9.12 2.93 -13.31
C VAL A 170 -8.83 4.38 -12.96
N LYS A 171 -9.12 5.29 -13.89
CA LYS A 171 -8.96 6.74 -13.69
C LYS A 171 -10.09 7.27 -12.81
N LEU A 172 -9.74 8.15 -11.88
CA LEU A 172 -10.71 8.88 -11.06
C LEU A 172 -11.18 10.14 -11.79
N GLU A 173 -12.41 10.56 -11.47
CA GLU A 173 -13.07 11.72 -12.11
C GLU A 173 -12.52 13.03 -11.54
N GLU A 174 -12.68 14.11 -12.30
CA GLU A 174 -12.32 15.47 -11.86
C GLU A 174 -13.10 15.92 -10.61
#